data_6cf5169f0124b3ff72cb2d01e2a93101
#
_entry.id   6cf5169f0124b3ff72cb2d01e2a93101
#
_cell.length_a   1.000
_cell.length_b   1.000
_cell.length_c   1.000
_cell.angle_alpha   90.00
_cell.angle_beta   90.00
_cell.angle_gamma   90.00
#
_symmetry.space_group_name_H-M   'P 1'
#
loop_
_entity.id
_entity.type
_entity.pdbx_description
1 polymer ?
#
loop_
_entity_poly.entity_id
_entity_poly.type
_entity_poly.pdbx_seq_one_letter_code
_entity_poly.pdbx_strand_id
1 'polypeptide(L)'
;MIKFLAVHPGPLMYTKIYLRLEPIGLELVAQAARQAGHNVRLLDLQVEAQETYFRLVEAWTPDAIGFSCNYLANVPEIIDLAKATKALLPNVFILIGGHSASFVAKELLRHGEGAIDCVLKGEGESAIVRALAAVGEDRKALSSVPGAVSIEGDGPPASFVPDLDEVSPARDLVAHRRKYFIGVLDPCASIEFTRGCPWDCSFCSAWTFYGRSYRMRSTERIIEDLARIREPGIFIVDDVAFIQSKQGFEIGEAIAKRGIKKQYYLETRGDVLLRNKDVFAFWKSLGMHYMFLGVEAIDEEGLAMHRKRISLGKNFEALEAARALGVTVAINLIADPSWDRKRFEVIRQWCLEIPEIVTISVNTPYPGTESWLTESRSLQTRDYRLFDIQHAVLPTTLSLPEFYEELVKTQDVLNRKHLRWSALKSTAKLAAWHLVRGQTNFLSMLWKFRSVYDPNLQLADHYRPVHYELDPPSALQSSGSGLLSIHAARGRRGRALDDATERFVDKTRAGSTP
;
A
#
# COMPACT_ATOMS: atom_id res chain seq x y z
N MET A 1 22.56 2.69 23.73
CA MET A 1 22.58 2.39 22.26
C MET A 1 22.00 1.00 22.06
N ILE A 2 20.94 0.84 21.28
CA ILE A 2 20.22 -0.41 21.02
C ILE A 2 20.57 -0.94 19.63
N LYS A 3 20.76 -2.25 19.49
CA LYS A 3 20.81 -2.94 18.19
C LYS A 3 19.37 -3.18 17.74
N PHE A 4 18.90 -2.44 16.75
CA PHE A 4 17.55 -2.50 16.22
C PHE A 4 17.52 -3.13 14.83
N LEU A 5 16.78 -4.23 14.66
CA LEU A 5 16.54 -4.89 13.39
C LEU A 5 15.15 -4.52 12.87
N ALA A 6 15.07 -3.76 11.79
CA ALA A 6 13.83 -3.46 11.08
C ALA A 6 13.57 -4.54 10.02
N VAL A 7 12.38 -5.16 10.05
CA VAL A 7 12.05 -6.32 9.18
C VAL A 7 10.77 -6.05 8.41
N HIS A 8 10.84 -6.19 7.08
CA HIS A 8 9.66 -6.25 6.21
C HIS A 8 9.31 -7.72 5.95
N PRO A 9 8.04 -8.14 6.10
CA PRO A 9 7.63 -9.53 5.88
C PRO A 9 7.70 -9.94 4.41
N GLY A 10 7.48 -11.23 4.15
CA GLY A 10 7.54 -11.84 2.84
C GLY A 10 6.49 -11.34 1.85
N PRO A 11 6.64 -11.70 0.57
CA PRO A 11 5.77 -11.21 -0.48
C PRO A 11 4.43 -11.93 -0.47
N LEU A 12 3.35 -11.17 -0.64
CA LEU A 12 1.99 -11.68 -0.85
C LEU A 12 1.79 -12.21 -2.27
N MET A 13 0.67 -12.87 -2.52
CA MET A 13 0.34 -13.49 -3.79
C MET A 13 0.49 -12.53 -4.98
N TYR A 14 -0.16 -11.37 -4.97
CA TYR A 14 -0.09 -10.42 -6.08
C TYR A 14 1.25 -9.68 -6.17
N THR A 15 1.95 -9.47 -5.03
CA THR A 15 3.27 -8.83 -5.03
C THR A 15 4.36 -9.73 -5.63
N LYS A 16 4.14 -11.04 -5.64
CA LYS A 16 5.05 -11.98 -6.33
C LYS A 16 5.03 -11.82 -7.85
N ILE A 17 3.97 -11.24 -8.41
CA ILE A 17 3.75 -11.15 -9.85
C ILE A 17 3.97 -9.74 -10.36
N TYR A 18 3.15 -8.77 -9.89
CA TYR A 18 3.03 -7.47 -10.53
C TYR A 18 4.00 -6.42 -10.03
N LEU A 19 4.41 -6.53 -8.78
CA LEU A 19 5.25 -5.53 -8.15
C LEU A 19 6.01 -6.12 -6.96
N ARG A 20 7.10 -5.51 -6.65
CA ARG A 20 7.84 -5.64 -5.39
C ARG A 20 8.38 -4.27 -5.08
N LEU A 21 7.80 -3.62 -4.09
CA LEU A 21 8.11 -2.24 -3.77
C LEU A 21 9.15 -2.15 -2.67
N GLU A 22 10.04 -1.18 -2.81
CA GLU A 22 10.99 -0.78 -1.77
C GLU A 22 10.22 -0.34 -0.51
N PRO A 23 10.56 -0.82 0.68
CA PRO A 23 9.78 -0.58 1.90
C PRO A 23 10.08 0.80 2.51
N ILE A 24 9.78 1.88 1.78
CA ILE A 24 10.16 3.26 2.14
C ILE A 24 9.69 3.67 3.54
N GLY A 25 8.50 3.24 3.97
CA GLY A 25 8.03 3.52 5.33
C GLY A 25 8.91 2.90 6.41
N LEU A 26 9.42 1.68 6.18
CA LEU A 26 10.35 1.02 7.10
C LEU A 26 11.73 1.66 7.05
N GLU A 27 12.18 2.16 5.89
CA GLU A 27 13.42 2.92 5.76
C GLU A 27 13.37 4.23 6.56
N LEU A 28 12.23 4.92 6.57
CA LEU A 28 12.03 6.13 7.38
C LEU A 28 12.10 5.82 8.87
N VAL A 29 11.44 4.76 9.32
CA VAL A 29 11.51 4.30 10.72
C VAL A 29 12.94 3.90 11.10
N ALA A 30 13.63 3.15 10.23
CA ALA A 30 15.03 2.76 10.44
C ALA A 30 15.96 3.98 10.53
N GLN A 31 15.75 4.98 9.68
CA GLN A 31 16.53 6.22 9.72
C GLN A 31 16.26 7.03 10.99
N ALA A 32 15.01 7.14 11.42
CA ALA A 32 14.68 7.83 12.68
C ALA A 32 15.38 7.17 13.88
N ALA A 33 15.35 5.83 13.96
CA ALA A 33 16.08 5.09 14.98
C ALA A 33 17.60 5.32 14.90
N ARG A 34 18.17 5.36 13.69
CA ARG A 34 19.61 5.64 13.47
C ARG A 34 19.99 7.06 13.88
N GLN A 35 19.17 8.06 13.56
CA GLN A 35 19.37 9.45 13.99
C GLN A 35 19.32 9.61 15.52
N ALA A 36 18.53 8.76 16.20
CA ALA A 36 18.49 8.71 17.66
C ALA A 36 19.71 7.98 18.29
N GLY A 37 20.72 7.59 17.49
CA GLY A 37 21.97 7.00 17.97
C GLY A 37 21.93 5.48 18.16
N HIS A 38 20.95 4.79 17.60
CA HIS A 38 20.87 3.33 17.65
C HIS A 38 21.66 2.67 16.50
N ASN A 39 22.11 1.41 16.71
CA ASN A 39 22.72 0.59 15.67
C ASN A 39 21.63 -0.15 14.92
N VAL A 40 21.37 0.23 13.66
CA VAL A 40 20.21 -0.21 12.90
C VAL A 40 20.60 -1.06 11.71
N ARG A 41 19.90 -2.19 11.53
CA ARG A 41 19.89 -2.98 10.29
C ARG A 41 18.47 -3.11 9.76
N LEU A 42 18.36 -3.29 8.45
CA LEU A 42 17.09 -3.52 7.76
C LEU A 42 17.18 -4.83 6.96
N LEU A 43 16.14 -5.66 7.07
CA LEU A 43 15.99 -6.88 6.30
C LEU A 43 14.61 -6.90 5.64
N ASP A 44 14.58 -7.15 4.33
CA ASP A 44 13.34 -7.27 3.57
C ASP A 44 13.16 -8.70 3.06
N LEU A 45 12.20 -9.42 3.63
CA LEU A 45 11.88 -10.80 3.25
C LEU A 45 11.14 -10.91 1.91
N GLN A 46 10.79 -9.79 1.27
CA GLN A 46 10.36 -9.83 -0.12
C GLN A 46 11.51 -10.22 -1.07
N VAL A 47 12.75 -9.93 -0.69
CA VAL A 47 13.96 -10.10 -1.51
C VAL A 47 14.98 -11.03 -0.89
N GLU A 48 14.83 -11.37 0.38
CA GLU A 48 15.65 -12.29 1.15
C GLU A 48 14.86 -13.53 1.58
N ALA A 49 15.56 -14.64 1.80
CA ALA A 49 14.94 -15.84 2.34
C ALA A 49 14.78 -15.75 3.87
N GLN A 50 13.79 -16.46 4.41
CA GLN A 50 13.51 -16.48 5.86
C GLN A 50 14.70 -17.04 6.66
N GLU A 51 15.49 -17.95 6.09
CA GLU A 51 16.71 -18.46 6.70
C GLU A 51 17.77 -17.37 6.93
N THR A 52 17.78 -16.34 6.08
CA THR A 52 18.66 -15.17 6.24
C THR A 52 18.26 -14.38 7.48
N TYR A 53 16.98 -14.29 7.78
CA TYR A 53 16.49 -13.65 9.00
C TYR A 53 17.00 -14.37 10.24
N PHE A 54 16.81 -15.67 10.38
CA PHE A 54 17.24 -16.42 11.55
C PHE A 54 18.76 -16.39 11.74
N ARG A 55 19.53 -16.58 10.65
CA ARG A 55 21.00 -16.43 10.71
C ARG A 55 21.43 -15.04 11.18
N LEU A 56 20.73 -13.98 10.74
CA LEU A 56 21.03 -12.63 11.17
C LEU A 56 20.70 -12.41 12.67
N VAL A 57 19.55 -12.90 13.11
CA VAL A 57 19.12 -12.83 14.51
C VAL A 57 20.12 -13.53 15.44
N GLU A 58 20.57 -14.74 15.11
CA GLU A 58 21.54 -15.51 15.88
C GLU A 58 22.92 -14.84 15.90
N ALA A 59 23.41 -14.39 14.72
CA ALA A 59 24.76 -13.85 14.61
C ALA A 59 24.89 -12.43 15.16
N TRP A 60 23.83 -11.60 15.04
CA TRP A 60 23.88 -10.20 15.45
C TRP A 60 23.25 -9.93 16.82
N THR A 61 22.40 -10.83 17.32
CA THR A 61 21.73 -10.73 18.61
C THR A 61 21.13 -9.33 18.84
N PRO A 62 20.07 -8.94 18.11
CA PRO A 62 19.44 -7.64 18.27
C PRO A 62 18.82 -7.49 19.66
N ASP A 63 18.85 -6.27 20.22
CA ASP A 63 18.15 -5.92 21.45
C ASP A 63 16.66 -5.72 21.19
N ALA A 64 16.32 -5.20 20.00
CA ALA A 64 14.96 -4.96 19.56
C ALA A 64 14.76 -5.33 18.07
N ILE A 65 13.58 -5.88 17.73
CA ILE A 65 13.16 -6.18 16.36
C ILE A 65 11.84 -5.49 16.11
N GLY A 66 11.72 -4.79 14.96
CA GLY A 66 10.50 -4.14 14.52
C GLY A 66 10.01 -4.72 13.20
N PHE A 67 8.80 -5.32 13.20
CA PHE A 67 8.16 -5.81 11.99
C PHE A 67 7.22 -4.77 11.38
N SER A 68 7.27 -4.61 10.06
CA SER A 68 6.36 -3.75 9.30
C SER A 68 5.15 -4.56 8.83
N CYS A 69 3.97 -4.33 9.40
CA CYS A 69 2.71 -4.98 9.03
C CYS A 69 1.83 -4.00 8.25
N ASN A 70 2.03 -3.91 6.94
CA ASN A 70 1.24 -3.05 6.05
C ASN A 70 0.01 -3.77 5.47
N TYR A 71 0.03 -5.09 5.43
CA TYR A 71 -1.06 -5.92 4.92
C TYR A 71 -1.50 -6.93 5.98
N LEU A 72 -2.82 -7.12 6.13
CA LEU A 72 -3.37 -8.10 7.08
C LEU A 72 -2.91 -9.53 6.76
N ALA A 73 -2.76 -9.86 5.49
CA ALA A 73 -2.33 -11.19 5.08
C ALA A 73 -0.90 -11.55 5.52
N ASN A 74 -0.08 -10.58 5.96
CA ASN A 74 1.23 -10.85 6.57
C ASN A 74 1.17 -11.10 8.09
N VAL A 75 0.03 -10.89 8.74
CA VAL A 75 -0.11 -11.06 10.20
C VAL A 75 0.34 -12.45 10.66
N PRO A 76 -0.08 -13.57 10.04
CA PRO A 76 0.36 -14.90 10.45
C PRO A 76 1.88 -15.07 10.41
N GLU A 77 2.52 -14.68 9.32
CA GLU A 77 3.98 -14.74 9.16
C GLU A 77 4.72 -13.95 10.27
N ILE A 78 4.24 -12.73 10.55
CA ILE A 78 4.85 -11.87 11.57
C ILE A 78 4.72 -12.49 12.97
N ILE A 79 3.56 -13.06 13.31
CA ILE A 79 3.35 -13.71 14.61
C ILE A 79 4.25 -14.95 14.74
N ASP A 80 4.34 -15.77 13.70
CA ASP A 80 5.18 -16.97 13.70
C ASP A 80 6.67 -16.61 13.82
N LEU A 81 7.13 -15.58 13.10
CA LEU A 81 8.49 -15.04 13.23
C LEU A 81 8.75 -14.50 14.63
N ALA A 82 7.81 -13.78 15.22
CA ALA A 82 7.94 -13.25 16.58
C ALA A 82 8.07 -14.37 17.61
N LYS A 83 7.21 -15.39 17.54
CA LYS A 83 7.23 -16.57 18.44
C LYS A 83 8.56 -17.34 18.29
N ALA A 84 8.96 -17.64 17.05
CA ALA A 84 10.23 -18.33 16.78
C ALA A 84 11.44 -17.52 17.27
N THR A 85 11.41 -16.20 17.12
CA THR A 85 12.48 -15.32 17.60
C THR A 85 12.57 -15.28 19.11
N LYS A 86 11.45 -15.22 19.82
CA LYS A 86 11.43 -15.30 21.30
C LYS A 86 11.95 -16.63 21.83
N ALA A 87 11.72 -17.73 21.09
CA ALA A 87 12.30 -19.02 21.44
C ALA A 87 13.83 -19.04 21.34
N LEU A 88 14.42 -18.31 20.36
CA LEU A 88 15.86 -18.19 20.19
C LEU A 88 16.48 -17.13 21.12
N LEU A 89 15.82 -15.99 21.26
CA LEU A 89 16.27 -14.85 22.05
C LEU A 89 15.15 -14.39 23.00
N PRO A 90 15.00 -15.02 24.19
CA PRO A 90 13.86 -14.75 25.08
C PRO A 90 13.73 -13.29 25.53
N ASN A 91 14.83 -12.56 25.61
CA ASN A 91 14.87 -11.18 26.11
C ASN A 91 14.76 -10.12 25.01
N VAL A 92 14.78 -10.50 23.72
CA VAL A 92 14.66 -9.54 22.63
C VAL A 92 13.31 -8.81 22.71
N PHE A 93 13.32 -7.50 22.51
CA PHE A 93 12.08 -6.73 22.46
C PHE A 93 11.49 -6.77 21.04
N ILE A 94 10.25 -7.24 20.90
CA ILE A 94 9.57 -7.33 19.60
C ILE A 94 8.45 -6.32 19.53
N LEU A 95 8.53 -5.45 18.53
CA LEU A 95 7.49 -4.47 18.20
C LEU A 95 6.97 -4.66 16.79
N ILE A 96 5.71 -4.29 16.58
CA ILE A 96 5.07 -4.30 15.26
C ILE A 96 4.55 -2.91 14.98
N GLY A 97 4.77 -2.41 13.76
CA GLY A 97 4.17 -1.18 13.27
C GLY A 97 3.61 -1.37 11.86
N GLY A 98 3.14 -0.28 11.27
CA GLY A 98 2.63 -0.25 9.91
C GLY A 98 1.12 -0.07 9.82
N HIS A 99 0.66 0.06 8.59
CA HIS A 99 -0.71 0.49 8.29
C HIS A 99 -1.76 -0.47 8.89
N SER A 100 -1.70 -1.75 8.56
CA SER A 100 -2.67 -2.74 9.05
C SER A 100 -2.54 -3.01 10.54
N ALA A 101 -1.31 -3.06 11.08
CA ALA A 101 -1.09 -3.23 12.52
C ALA A 101 -1.82 -2.18 13.36
N SER A 102 -1.95 -0.96 12.82
CA SER A 102 -2.62 0.15 13.51
C SER A 102 -4.09 -0.09 13.80
N PHE A 103 -4.74 -0.96 13.04
CA PHE A 103 -6.17 -1.27 13.18
C PHE A 103 -6.44 -2.57 13.95
N VAL A 104 -5.42 -3.44 14.13
CA VAL A 104 -5.53 -4.75 14.78
C VAL A 104 -4.53 -4.94 15.93
N ALA A 105 -4.13 -3.85 16.57
CA ALA A 105 -3.03 -3.85 17.56
C ALA A 105 -3.27 -4.81 18.74
N LYS A 106 -4.47 -4.82 19.32
CA LYS A 106 -4.79 -5.70 20.46
C LYS A 106 -4.87 -7.17 20.05
N GLU A 107 -5.33 -7.43 18.84
CA GLU A 107 -5.38 -8.78 18.27
C GLU A 107 -3.96 -9.33 18.06
N LEU A 108 -3.04 -8.52 17.55
CA LEU A 108 -1.63 -8.89 17.38
C LEU A 108 -0.99 -9.27 18.71
N LEU A 109 -1.20 -8.47 19.76
CA LEU A 109 -0.68 -8.78 21.11
C LEU A 109 -1.27 -10.11 21.63
N ARG A 110 -2.58 -10.30 21.49
CA ARG A 110 -3.26 -11.50 21.95
C ARG A 110 -2.76 -12.75 21.22
N HIS A 111 -2.70 -12.72 19.88
CA HIS A 111 -2.20 -13.84 19.09
C HIS A 111 -0.70 -14.10 19.29
N GLY A 112 0.04 -13.06 19.64
CA GLY A 112 1.46 -13.16 19.96
C GLY A 112 1.75 -13.95 21.23
N GLU A 113 0.77 -14.11 22.17
CA GLU A 113 0.92 -14.89 23.40
C GLU A 113 2.17 -14.54 24.19
N GLY A 114 2.51 -13.24 24.27
CA GLY A 114 3.71 -12.73 24.94
C GLY A 114 4.95 -12.67 24.05
N ALA A 115 4.90 -13.12 22.80
CA ALA A 115 6.01 -12.95 21.88
C ALA A 115 6.12 -11.53 21.31
N ILE A 116 5.03 -10.77 21.31
CA ILE A 116 4.97 -9.39 20.83
C ILE A 116 4.86 -8.48 22.05
N ASP A 117 5.84 -7.60 22.25
CA ASP A 117 5.89 -6.73 23.43
C ASP A 117 5.10 -5.42 23.21
N CYS A 118 5.04 -4.90 21.97
CA CYS A 118 4.41 -3.63 21.68
C CYS A 118 3.91 -3.56 20.22
N VAL A 119 2.81 -2.86 20.00
CA VAL A 119 2.36 -2.44 18.66
C VAL A 119 2.32 -0.92 18.60
N LEU A 120 2.98 -0.33 17.61
CA LEU A 120 3.00 1.11 17.37
C LEU A 120 1.98 1.46 16.28
N LYS A 121 0.93 2.17 16.66
CA LYS A 121 -0.13 2.63 15.76
C LYS A 121 0.23 3.97 15.11
N GLY A 122 -0.20 4.17 13.86
CA GLY A 122 0.03 5.42 13.14
C GLY A 122 1.41 5.48 12.49
N GLU A 123 1.92 6.70 12.34
CA GLU A 123 3.23 6.96 11.72
C GLU A 123 4.36 6.62 12.68
N GLY A 124 5.33 5.87 12.19
CA GLY A 124 6.32 5.22 13.03
C GLY A 124 7.55 6.06 13.38
N GLU A 125 7.86 7.14 12.65
CA GLU A 125 9.15 7.82 12.71
C GLU A 125 9.45 8.39 14.11
N SER A 126 8.52 9.10 14.71
CA SER A 126 8.71 9.64 16.06
C SER A 126 8.39 8.61 17.15
N ALA A 127 7.47 7.69 16.89
CA ALA A 127 7.07 6.65 17.84
C ALA A 127 8.22 5.66 18.10
N ILE A 128 8.95 5.24 17.06
CA ILE A 128 10.07 4.30 17.22
C ILE A 128 11.19 4.86 18.11
N VAL A 129 11.51 6.15 17.97
CA VAL A 129 12.55 6.79 18.79
C VAL A 129 12.20 6.71 20.28
N ARG A 130 10.94 7.04 20.62
CA ARG A 130 10.46 6.98 22.00
C ARG A 130 10.33 5.54 22.51
N ALA A 131 9.88 4.61 21.67
CA ALA A 131 9.76 3.21 22.04
C ALA A 131 11.14 2.59 22.33
N LEU A 132 12.15 2.84 21.50
CA LEU A 132 13.50 2.34 21.73
C LEU A 132 14.17 2.97 22.96
N ALA A 133 13.88 4.24 23.28
CA ALA A 133 14.32 4.85 24.53
C ALA A 133 13.70 4.13 25.74
N ALA A 134 12.39 3.88 25.73
CA ALA A 134 11.70 3.15 26.78
C ALA A 134 12.27 1.73 26.97
N VAL A 135 12.58 1.03 25.88
CA VAL A 135 13.21 -0.31 25.93
C VAL A 135 14.58 -0.26 26.61
N GLY A 136 15.36 0.80 26.38
CA GLY A 136 16.71 0.98 26.96
C GLY A 136 16.71 1.41 28.42
N GLU A 137 15.63 1.99 28.94
CA GLU A 137 15.55 2.58 30.29
C GLU A 137 14.52 1.84 31.17
N ASP A 138 13.23 2.01 30.89
CA ASP A 138 12.11 1.37 31.61
C ASP A 138 10.95 1.11 30.66
N ARG A 139 10.63 -0.16 30.44
CA ARG A 139 9.53 -0.59 29.55
C ARG A 139 8.17 -0.01 29.95
N LYS A 140 7.94 0.34 31.21
CA LYS A 140 6.72 1.02 31.66
C LYS A 140 6.50 2.36 30.98
N ALA A 141 7.57 3.00 30.51
CA ALA A 141 7.49 4.24 29.75
C ALA A 141 6.81 4.06 28.38
N LEU A 142 6.60 2.83 27.90
CA LEU A 142 5.80 2.56 26.68
C LEU A 142 4.38 3.10 26.80
N SER A 143 3.78 3.09 27.98
CA SER A 143 2.47 3.69 28.23
C SER A 143 2.41 5.21 28.03
N SER A 144 3.54 5.87 27.87
CA SER A 144 3.63 7.29 27.53
C SER A 144 3.93 7.55 26.04
N VAL A 145 4.21 6.51 25.26
CA VAL A 145 4.53 6.64 23.82
C VAL A 145 3.24 6.77 23.01
N PRO A 146 3.07 7.88 22.25
CA PRO A 146 1.89 8.03 21.41
C PRO A 146 1.74 6.88 20.40
N GLY A 147 0.56 6.27 20.37
CA GLY A 147 0.25 5.17 19.50
C GLY A 147 0.70 3.79 20.00
N ALA A 148 1.46 3.70 21.09
CA ALA A 148 1.85 2.41 21.63
C ALA A 148 0.64 1.65 22.23
N VAL A 149 0.59 0.35 21.97
CA VAL A 149 -0.32 -0.60 22.61
C VAL A 149 0.56 -1.75 23.09
N SER A 150 0.60 -1.98 24.41
CA SER A 150 1.47 -2.99 25.02
C SER A 150 0.81 -3.65 26.22
N ILE A 151 1.44 -4.70 26.75
CA ILE A 151 0.99 -5.34 27.99
C ILE A 151 1.12 -4.38 29.21
N GLU A 152 2.01 -3.41 29.14
CA GLU A 152 2.22 -2.39 30.18
C GLU A 152 1.10 -1.32 30.19
N GLY A 153 0.30 -1.27 29.10
CA GLY A 153 -0.79 -0.32 28.92
C GLY A 153 -0.76 0.36 27.56
N ASP A 154 -1.86 1.04 27.25
CA ASP A 154 -2.00 1.82 26.01
C ASP A 154 -1.43 3.23 26.22
N GLY A 155 -0.61 3.69 25.31
CA GLY A 155 -0.11 5.06 25.26
C GLY A 155 -1.18 6.06 24.80
N PRO A 156 -0.86 7.35 24.78
CA PRO A 156 -1.72 8.38 24.20
C PRO A 156 -2.05 8.07 22.73
N PRO A 157 -3.12 8.66 22.16
CA PRO A 157 -3.44 8.51 20.75
C PRO A 157 -2.23 8.82 19.85
N ALA A 158 -2.08 8.05 18.76
CA ALA A 158 -1.04 8.28 17.77
C ALA A 158 -1.08 9.73 17.26
N SER A 159 0.08 10.30 16.98
CA SER A 159 0.23 11.63 16.40
C SER A 159 0.77 11.54 14.96
N PHE A 160 0.45 12.53 14.14
CA PHE A 160 1.09 12.68 12.84
C PHE A 160 2.52 13.19 12.99
N VAL A 161 3.39 12.79 12.06
CA VAL A 161 4.67 13.45 11.83
C VAL A 161 4.37 14.87 11.32
N PRO A 162 4.73 15.92 12.06
CA PRO A 162 4.35 17.29 11.68
C PRO A 162 5.13 17.78 10.46
N ASP A 163 6.39 17.42 10.35
CA ASP A 163 7.29 17.77 9.27
C ASP A 163 7.86 16.50 8.62
N LEU A 164 7.47 16.24 7.36
CA LEU A 164 7.93 15.08 6.61
C LEU A 164 9.43 15.18 6.23
N ASP A 165 10.03 16.35 6.34
CA ASP A 165 11.43 16.60 5.97
C ASP A 165 12.43 16.24 7.09
N GLU A 166 11.94 15.99 8.32
CA GLU A 166 12.82 15.61 9.45
C GLU A 166 13.59 14.31 9.19
N VAL A 167 12.99 13.36 8.45
CA VAL A 167 13.58 12.05 8.19
C VAL A 167 13.61 11.76 6.69
N SER A 168 14.79 11.43 6.18
CA SER A 168 14.98 10.90 4.83
C SER A 168 15.06 9.36 4.87
N PRO A 169 14.66 8.64 3.80
CA PRO A 169 14.75 7.17 3.78
C PRO A 169 16.19 6.66 3.94
N ALA A 170 16.35 5.58 4.70
CA ALA A 170 17.64 4.90 4.92
C ALA A 170 17.99 3.97 3.75
N ARG A 171 18.08 4.52 2.54
CA ARG A 171 18.28 3.76 1.28
C ARG A 171 19.53 2.89 1.27
N ASP A 172 20.55 3.26 2.05
CA ASP A 172 21.79 2.50 2.24
C ASP A 172 21.61 1.20 3.03
N LEU A 173 20.55 1.08 3.82
CA LEU A 173 20.25 -0.13 4.58
C LEU A 173 19.52 -1.20 3.75
N VAL A 174 18.98 -0.83 2.59
CA VAL A 174 18.23 -1.76 1.73
C VAL A 174 19.18 -2.51 0.82
N ALA A 175 19.26 -3.82 1.04
CA ALA A 175 19.98 -4.72 0.15
C ALA A 175 19.18 -5.00 -1.13
N HIS A 176 19.88 -5.52 -2.16
CA HIS A 176 19.24 -6.04 -3.38
C HIS A 176 18.28 -5.08 -4.10
N ARG A 177 18.52 -3.77 -4.07
CA ARG A 177 17.68 -2.72 -4.66
C ARG A 177 17.23 -3.01 -6.10
N ARG A 178 18.03 -3.73 -6.89
CA ARG A 178 17.67 -4.15 -8.26
C ARG A 178 16.58 -5.20 -8.33
N LYS A 179 16.15 -5.79 -7.21
CA LYS A 179 15.03 -6.74 -7.16
C LYS A 179 13.66 -6.06 -7.04
N TYR A 180 13.62 -4.73 -6.76
CA TYR A 180 12.36 -3.99 -6.70
C TYR A 180 11.92 -3.57 -8.08
N PHE A 181 10.62 -3.67 -8.33
CA PHE A 181 10.00 -3.37 -9.62
C PHE A 181 8.51 -3.10 -9.47
N ILE A 182 7.91 -2.43 -10.44
CA ILE A 182 6.47 -2.31 -10.61
C ILE A 182 6.12 -2.46 -12.10
N GLY A 183 5.38 -3.52 -12.44
CA GLY A 183 5.05 -3.84 -13.83
C GLY A 183 6.30 -3.86 -14.73
N VAL A 184 6.37 -2.90 -15.63
CA VAL A 184 7.48 -2.77 -16.61
C VAL A 184 8.64 -1.89 -16.12
N LEU A 185 8.50 -1.19 -15.01
CA LEU A 185 9.61 -0.45 -14.39
C LEU A 185 10.46 -1.41 -13.56
N ASP A 186 11.54 -1.88 -14.13
CA ASP A 186 12.46 -2.87 -13.56
C ASP A 186 13.92 -2.50 -13.88
N PRO A 187 14.74 -2.09 -12.87
CA PRO A 187 14.39 -1.89 -11.47
C PRO A 187 13.68 -0.56 -11.21
N CYS A 188 12.97 -0.50 -10.08
CA CYS A 188 12.21 0.68 -9.65
C CYS A 188 12.46 0.98 -8.17
N ALA A 189 12.66 2.26 -7.84
CA ALA A 189 12.71 2.74 -6.46
C ALA A 189 11.40 3.47 -6.11
N SER A 190 11.04 3.44 -4.82
CA SER A 190 9.91 4.19 -4.27
C SER A 190 10.35 5.58 -3.81
N ILE A 191 9.51 6.61 -4.01
CA ILE A 191 9.71 7.95 -3.45
C ILE A 191 8.38 8.54 -3.01
N GLU A 192 8.40 9.26 -1.88
CA GLU A 192 7.24 9.95 -1.34
C GLU A 192 7.39 11.46 -1.54
N PHE A 193 6.42 12.10 -2.21
CA PHE A 193 6.33 13.56 -2.31
C PHE A 193 5.33 14.10 -1.29
N THR A 194 4.23 13.36 -1.11
CA THR A 194 3.13 13.76 -0.24
C THR A 194 2.60 12.55 0.54
N ARG A 195 1.95 12.82 1.65
CA ARG A 195 1.38 11.81 2.52
C ARG A 195 -0.04 12.17 2.91
N GLY A 196 -0.96 11.21 2.68
CA GLY A 196 -2.35 11.28 3.06
C GLY A 196 -3.29 11.65 1.93
N CYS A 197 -4.58 11.37 2.15
CA CYS A 197 -5.65 11.54 1.17
C CYS A 197 -6.85 12.26 1.81
N PRO A 198 -7.35 13.36 1.21
CA PRO A 198 -8.49 14.10 1.77
C PRO A 198 -9.86 13.48 1.47
N TRP A 199 -9.94 12.54 0.52
CA TRP A 199 -11.19 11.84 0.18
C TRP A 199 -11.53 10.77 1.20
N ASP A 200 -12.79 10.31 1.19
CA ASP A 200 -13.33 9.36 2.16
C ASP A 200 -14.01 8.15 1.49
N CYS A 201 -13.35 7.56 0.48
CA CYS A 201 -13.83 6.34 -0.17
C CYS A 201 -14.10 5.22 0.85
N SER A 202 -15.23 4.49 0.69
CA SER A 202 -15.71 3.52 1.71
C SER A 202 -14.76 2.35 1.94
N PHE A 203 -14.06 1.91 0.90
CA PHE A 203 -13.14 0.76 0.90
C PHE A 203 -11.72 1.12 1.36
N CYS A 204 -11.37 2.41 1.42
CA CYS A 204 -9.98 2.85 1.64
C CYS A 204 -9.75 3.23 3.09
N SER A 205 -8.64 2.77 3.68
CA SER A 205 -8.23 3.12 5.04
C SER A 205 -7.22 4.27 5.12
N ALA A 206 -6.70 4.77 3.99
CA ALA A 206 -5.71 5.85 3.99
C ALA A 206 -6.25 7.12 4.67
N TRP A 207 -7.49 7.50 4.39
CA TRP A 207 -8.08 8.70 5.00
C TRP A 207 -8.35 8.57 6.50
N THR A 208 -8.59 7.37 7.02
CA THR A 208 -8.68 7.11 8.47
C THR A 208 -7.31 7.08 9.10
N PHE A 209 -6.35 6.43 8.46
CA PHE A 209 -4.98 6.33 8.93
C PHE A 209 -4.31 7.70 9.03
N TYR A 210 -4.43 8.52 7.98
CA TYR A 210 -3.86 9.87 7.93
C TYR A 210 -4.82 10.97 8.39
N GLY A 211 -6.02 10.64 8.92
CA GLY A 211 -6.99 11.60 9.45
C GLY A 211 -7.46 12.62 8.42
N ARG A 212 -7.52 12.26 7.12
CA ARG A 212 -7.84 13.15 6.00
C ARG A 212 -6.85 14.32 5.84
N SER A 213 -5.64 14.17 6.37
CA SER A 213 -4.56 15.14 6.13
C SER A 213 -3.99 14.99 4.71
N TYR A 214 -3.36 16.03 4.23
CA TYR A 214 -2.52 16.02 3.06
C TYR A 214 -1.29 16.86 3.38
N ARG A 215 -0.13 16.24 3.50
CA ARG A 215 1.13 16.87 3.90
C ARG A 215 2.16 16.66 2.81
N MET A 216 3.03 17.62 2.64
CA MET A 216 3.99 17.67 1.53
C MET A 216 5.41 17.75 2.06
N ARG A 217 6.32 17.05 1.38
CA ARG A 217 7.76 17.26 1.53
C ARG A 217 8.18 18.52 0.76
N SER A 218 9.24 19.17 1.22
CA SER A 218 9.84 20.25 0.45
C SER A 218 10.46 19.75 -0.84
N THR A 219 10.48 20.61 -1.85
CA THR A 219 11.11 20.31 -3.14
C THR A 219 12.59 19.95 -2.95
N GLU A 220 13.30 20.62 -2.05
CA GLU A 220 14.70 20.39 -1.72
C GLU A 220 14.93 18.95 -1.24
N ARG A 221 14.13 18.47 -0.29
CA ARG A 221 14.24 17.10 0.24
C ARG A 221 13.91 16.05 -0.80
N ILE A 222 12.89 16.26 -1.61
CA ILE A 222 12.55 15.37 -2.73
C ILE A 222 13.71 15.25 -3.70
N ILE A 223 14.34 16.36 -4.07
CA ILE A 223 15.46 16.38 -5.01
C ILE A 223 16.72 15.76 -4.40
N GLU A 224 17.00 15.99 -3.14
CA GLU A 224 18.10 15.32 -2.41
C GLU A 224 17.92 13.80 -2.41
N ASP A 225 16.69 13.32 -2.18
CA ASP A 225 16.40 11.90 -2.19
C ASP A 225 16.47 11.30 -3.59
N LEU A 226 15.91 11.97 -4.61
CA LEU A 226 16.03 11.56 -6.02
C LEU A 226 17.49 11.44 -6.48
N ALA A 227 18.37 12.31 -5.99
CA ALA A 227 19.79 12.28 -6.33
C ALA A 227 20.52 11.02 -5.77
N ARG A 228 20.00 10.42 -4.71
CA ARG A 228 20.52 9.17 -4.12
C ARG A 228 20.04 7.91 -4.84
N ILE A 229 18.95 7.99 -5.60
CA ILE A 229 18.36 6.88 -6.30
C ILE A 229 19.11 6.61 -7.60
N ARG A 230 19.66 5.41 -7.76
CA ARG A 230 20.39 4.98 -8.96
C ARG A 230 19.47 4.31 -9.99
N GLU A 231 18.37 3.73 -9.56
CA GLU A 231 17.39 3.04 -10.38
C GLU A 231 16.79 3.98 -11.43
N PRO A 232 16.59 3.50 -12.68
CA PRO A 232 15.99 4.32 -13.74
C PRO A 232 14.48 4.53 -13.54
N GLY A 233 13.80 3.57 -12.93
CA GLY A 233 12.38 3.63 -12.60
C GLY A 233 12.13 4.26 -11.23
N ILE A 234 11.12 5.12 -11.15
CA ILE A 234 10.65 5.76 -9.92
C ILE A 234 9.15 5.54 -9.80
N PHE A 235 8.73 4.98 -8.67
CA PHE A 235 7.34 4.95 -8.26
C PHE A 235 7.11 6.04 -7.20
N ILE A 236 6.28 7.03 -7.53
CA ILE A 236 5.83 8.05 -6.58
C ILE A 236 4.69 7.42 -5.78
N VAL A 237 4.95 7.12 -4.50
CA VAL A 237 4.05 6.34 -3.62
C VAL A 237 2.95 7.18 -2.96
N ASP A 238 2.70 8.38 -3.47
CA ASP A 238 1.66 9.27 -2.97
C ASP A 238 0.26 8.62 -3.12
N ASP A 239 -0.60 8.73 -2.10
CA ASP A 239 -1.99 8.25 -2.20
C ASP A 239 -2.75 8.89 -3.38
N VAL A 240 -2.45 10.15 -3.69
CA VAL A 240 -2.93 10.86 -4.87
C VAL A 240 -1.89 11.93 -5.27
N ALA A 241 -1.21 11.70 -6.38
CA ALA A 241 -0.20 12.64 -6.87
C ALA A 241 -0.83 13.92 -7.42
N PHE A 242 -0.14 15.03 -7.22
CA PHE A 242 -0.42 16.35 -7.80
C PHE A 242 -1.81 16.92 -7.48
N ILE A 243 -2.32 16.70 -6.28
CA ILE A 243 -3.51 17.43 -5.78
C ILE A 243 -3.24 18.93 -5.86
N GLN A 244 -2.05 19.37 -5.48
CA GLN A 244 -1.57 20.74 -5.63
C GLN A 244 -0.64 20.84 -6.83
N SER A 245 -1.12 21.43 -7.94
CA SER A 245 -0.37 21.57 -9.18
C SER A 245 0.91 22.41 -9.01
N LYS A 246 0.88 23.45 -8.16
CA LYS A 246 2.02 24.31 -7.86
C LYS A 246 3.23 23.50 -7.40
N GLN A 247 3.06 22.64 -6.39
CA GLN A 247 4.13 21.76 -5.93
C GLN A 247 4.64 20.83 -7.04
N GLY A 248 3.72 20.26 -7.84
CA GLY A 248 4.10 19.41 -8.97
C GLY A 248 4.99 20.14 -9.99
N PHE A 249 4.72 21.43 -10.27
CA PHE A 249 5.58 22.25 -11.11
C PHE A 249 6.93 22.55 -10.44
N GLU A 250 6.94 22.98 -9.18
CA GLU A 250 8.18 23.29 -8.45
C GLU A 250 9.16 22.10 -8.41
N ILE A 251 8.65 20.90 -8.12
CA ILE A 251 9.46 19.67 -8.13
C ILE A 251 9.95 19.38 -9.56
N GLY A 252 9.07 19.45 -10.55
CA GLY A 252 9.41 19.16 -11.94
C GLY A 252 10.46 20.12 -12.51
N GLU A 253 10.36 21.41 -12.22
CA GLU A 253 11.34 22.43 -12.59
C GLU A 253 12.71 22.17 -11.93
N ALA A 254 12.72 21.77 -10.65
CA ALA A 254 13.94 21.41 -9.94
C ALA A 254 14.60 20.15 -10.52
N ILE A 255 13.80 19.14 -10.92
CA ILE A 255 14.26 17.94 -11.64
C ILE A 255 14.91 18.33 -12.97
N ALA A 256 14.23 19.18 -13.77
CA ALA A 256 14.73 19.66 -15.06
C ALA A 256 16.04 20.43 -14.90
N LYS A 257 16.08 21.37 -13.94
CA LYS A 257 17.28 22.19 -13.66
C LYS A 257 18.50 21.34 -13.25
N ARG A 258 18.29 20.23 -12.52
CA ARG A 258 19.36 19.31 -12.14
C ARG A 258 19.69 18.24 -13.18
N GLY A 259 18.97 18.22 -14.30
CA GLY A 259 19.15 17.23 -15.37
C GLY A 259 18.88 15.79 -14.93
N ILE A 260 18.02 15.57 -13.93
CA ILE A 260 17.65 14.25 -13.44
C ILE A 260 16.76 13.56 -14.49
N LYS A 261 17.21 12.41 -14.99
CA LYS A 261 16.49 11.62 -16.01
C LYS A 261 16.02 10.31 -15.41
N LYS A 262 14.71 10.16 -15.24
CA LYS A 262 14.04 8.98 -14.68
C LYS A 262 12.79 8.64 -15.49
N GLN A 263 12.28 7.43 -15.29
CA GLN A 263 10.95 7.03 -15.74
C GLN A 263 10.03 7.01 -14.52
N TYR A 264 8.97 7.78 -14.56
CA TYR A 264 8.07 7.92 -13.42
C TYR A 264 6.76 7.14 -13.64
N TYR A 265 6.33 6.49 -12.57
CA TYR A 265 5.01 5.92 -12.36
C TYR A 265 4.38 6.61 -11.14
N LEU A 266 3.11 6.98 -11.23
CA LEU A 266 2.37 7.62 -10.14
C LEU A 266 0.93 7.14 -10.09
N GLU A 267 0.28 7.38 -8.96
CA GLU A 267 -1.14 7.11 -8.76
C GLU A 267 -1.90 8.42 -8.58
N THR A 268 -3.09 8.52 -9.19
CA THR A 268 -3.93 9.71 -9.06
C THR A 268 -5.41 9.39 -9.28
N ARG A 269 -6.25 10.40 -9.06
CA ARG A 269 -7.70 10.35 -9.29
C ARG A 269 -8.05 11.03 -10.61
N GLY A 270 -9.13 10.59 -11.26
CA GLY A 270 -9.61 11.20 -12.51
C GLY A 270 -9.93 12.68 -12.38
N ASP A 271 -10.56 13.08 -11.28
CA ASP A 271 -10.92 14.47 -11.01
C ASP A 271 -9.68 15.37 -10.78
N VAL A 272 -8.60 14.83 -10.19
CA VAL A 272 -7.32 15.54 -10.04
C VAL A 272 -6.61 15.70 -11.39
N LEU A 273 -6.55 14.63 -12.18
CA LEU A 273 -5.97 14.69 -13.53
C LEU A 273 -6.67 15.74 -14.40
N LEU A 274 -8.02 15.74 -14.42
CA LEU A 274 -8.81 16.68 -15.22
C LEU A 274 -8.61 18.13 -14.80
N ARG A 275 -8.45 18.38 -13.49
CA ARG A 275 -8.21 19.72 -12.96
C ARG A 275 -6.82 20.23 -13.29
N ASN A 276 -5.82 19.36 -13.25
CA ASN A 276 -4.41 19.72 -13.26
C ASN A 276 -3.69 19.19 -14.52
N LYS A 277 -4.37 19.16 -15.69
CA LYS A 277 -3.83 18.61 -16.96
C LYS A 277 -2.43 19.11 -17.29
N ASP A 278 -2.17 20.39 -17.05
CA ASP A 278 -0.90 21.03 -17.40
C ASP A 278 0.29 20.47 -16.60
N VAL A 279 0.14 20.19 -15.30
CA VAL A 279 1.23 19.58 -14.53
C VAL A 279 1.51 18.16 -14.99
N PHE A 280 0.46 17.38 -15.33
CA PHE A 280 0.65 16.03 -15.86
C PHE A 280 1.34 16.07 -17.24
N ALA A 281 0.99 17.01 -18.11
CA ALA A 281 1.66 17.21 -19.39
C ALA A 281 3.14 17.60 -19.21
N PHE A 282 3.42 18.47 -18.25
CA PHE A 282 4.80 18.82 -17.89
C PHE A 282 5.58 17.60 -17.39
N TRP A 283 5.01 16.80 -16.48
CA TRP A 283 5.66 15.58 -15.99
C TRP A 283 5.85 14.51 -17.07
N LYS A 284 4.95 14.47 -18.07
CA LYS A 284 5.17 13.63 -19.26
C LYS A 284 6.47 14.01 -19.97
N SER A 285 6.77 15.31 -20.11
CA SER A 285 8.02 15.78 -20.72
C SER A 285 9.27 15.44 -19.90
N LEU A 286 9.11 15.24 -18.57
CA LEU A 286 10.19 14.86 -17.66
C LEU A 286 10.41 13.34 -17.55
N GLY A 287 9.54 12.52 -18.18
CA GLY A 287 9.68 11.08 -18.17
C GLY A 287 8.59 10.32 -17.41
N MET A 288 7.45 10.93 -17.13
CA MET A 288 6.26 10.19 -16.66
C MET A 288 5.70 9.35 -17.81
N HIS A 289 5.87 8.03 -17.70
CA HIS A 289 5.42 7.09 -18.73
C HIS A 289 4.20 6.27 -18.29
N TYR A 290 3.99 6.13 -17.00
CA TYR A 290 2.98 5.26 -16.42
C TYR A 290 2.15 6.01 -15.39
N MET A 291 0.86 5.71 -15.36
CA MET A 291 -0.10 6.27 -14.42
C MET A 291 -1.08 5.19 -13.97
N PHE A 292 -1.33 5.10 -12.67
CA PHE A 292 -2.50 4.39 -12.17
C PHE A 292 -3.62 5.39 -11.94
N LEU A 293 -4.78 5.11 -12.53
CA LEU A 293 -5.97 5.94 -12.39
C LEU A 293 -7.04 5.16 -11.65
N GLY A 294 -7.44 5.66 -10.49
CA GLY A 294 -8.48 5.03 -9.69
C GLY A 294 -9.84 5.14 -10.35
N VAL A 295 -10.29 4.08 -11.04
CA VAL A 295 -11.60 3.98 -11.70
C VAL A 295 -12.61 3.24 -10.84
N GLU A 296 -12.23 2.10 -10.27
CA GLU A 296 -12.92 1.23 -9.31
C GLU A 296 -14.17 0.53 -9.86
N ALA A 297 -15.03 1.21 -10.62
CA ALA A 297 -16.26 0.66 -11.21
C ALA A 297 -16.55 1.25 -12.59
N ILE A 298 -17.38 0.55 -13.38
CA ILE A 298 -17.77 0.93 -14.74
C ILE A 298 -19.19 1.50 -14.84
N ASP A 299 -19.82 1.75 -13.72
CA ASP A 299 -21.18 2.34 -13.62
C ASP A 299 -21.34 3.18 -12.36
N GLU A 300 -22.42 3.98 -12.33
CA GLU A 300 -22.71 4.89 -11.23
C GLU A 300 -23.03 4.15 -9.92
N GLU A 301 -23.65 2.97 -9.99
CA GLU A 301 -23.99 2.16 -8.82
C GLU A 301 -22.72 1.71 -8.09
N GLY A 302 -21.75 1.15 -8.80
CA GLY A 302 -20.46 0.75 -8.22
C GLY A 302 -19.67 1.95 -7.69
N LEU A 303 -19.67 3.10 -8.39
CA LEU A 303 -19.02 4.31 -7.91
C LEU A 303 -19.68 4.85 -6.62
N ALA A 304 -21.00 4.77 -6.53
CA ALA A 304 -21.75 5.17 -5.33
C ALA A 304 -21.48 4.22 -4.15
N MET A 305 -21.47 2.90 -4.40
CA MET A 305 -21.12 1.87 -3.40
C MET A 305 -19.75 2.17 -2.78
N HIS A 306 -18.77 2.48 -3.60
CA HIS A 306 -17.40 2.80 -3.17
C HIS A 306 -17.23 4.24 -2.68
N ARG A 307 -18.27 5.05 -2.71
CA ARG A 307 -18.23 6.49 -2.38
C ARG A 307 -17.07 7.20 -3.08
N LYS A 308 -16.84 6.87 -4.35
CA LYS A 308 -15.73 7.45 -5.11
C LYS A 308 -15.89 8.95 -5.35
N ARG A 309 -17.13 9.49 -5.33
CA ARG A 309 -17.48 10.91 -5.51
C ARG A 309 -16.94 11.50 -6.81
N ILE A 310 -16.96 10.72 -7.85
CA ILE A 310 -16.70 11.12 -9.23
C ILE A 310 -17.77 10.49 -10.10
N SER A 311 -18.29 11.20 -11.08
CA SER A 311 -19.25 10.61 -12.02
C SER A 311 -18.55 9.72 -13.04
N LEU A 312 -19.29 8.76 -13.58
CA LEU A 312 -18.80 7.86 -14.62
C LEU A 312 -18.27 8.63 -15.83
N GLY A 313 -19.00 9.67 -16.27
CA GLY A 313 -18.58 10.52 -17.39
C GLY A 313 -17.22 11.18 -17.15
N LYS A 314 -16.95 11.68 -15.92
CA LYS A 314 -15.64 12.24 -15.56
C LYS A 314 -14.54 11.18 -15.51
N ASN A 315 -14.83 9.94 -15.10
CA ASN A 315 -13.85 8.87 -15.18
C ASN A 315 -13.44 8.58 -16.63
N PHE A 316 -14.40 8.54 -17.56
CA PHE A 316 -14.10 8.35 -18.98
C PHE A 316 -13.35 9.54 -19.59
N GLU A 317 -13.76 10.77 -19.27
CA GLU A 317 -13.01 11.98 -19.67
C GLU A 317 -11.56 11.93 -19.17
N ALA A 318 -11.33 11.45 -17.94
CA ALA A 318 -9.99 11.33 -17.39
C ALA A 318 -9.15 10.26 -18.12
N LEU A 319 -9.75 9.12 -18.49
CA LEU A 319 -9.07 8.11 -19.31
C LEU A 319 -8.67 8.69 -20.68
N GLU A 320 -9.58 9.42 -21.34
CA GLU A 320 -9.28 10.09 -22.61
C GLU A 320 -8.16 11.14 -22.47
N ALA A 321 -8.21 11.94 -21.40
CA ALA A 321 -7.15 12.92 -21.13
C ALA A 321 -5.79 12.25 -20.91
N ALA A 322 -5.74 11.13 -20.18
CA ALA A 322 -4.51 10.37 -19.97
C ALA A 322 -3.99 9.74 -21.29
N ARG A 323 -4.88 9.25 -22.15
CA ARG A 323 -4.52 8.76 -23.50
C ARG A 323 -3.92 9.89 -24.36
N ALA A 324 -4.55 11.08 -24.32
CA ALA A 324 -4.06 12.23 -25.05
C ALA A 324 -2.66 12.68 -24.61
N LEU A 325 -2.31 12.49 -23.33
CA LEU A 325 -0.96 12.69 -22.82
C LEU A 325 0.05 11.64 -23.34
N GLY A 326 -0.41 10.54 -23.90
CA GLY A 326 0.46 9.45 -24.37
C GLY A 326 1.16 8.70 -23.24
N VAL A 327 0.53 8.58 -22.07
CA VAL A 327 0.99 7.76 -20.94
C VAL A 327 0.30 6.39 -20.97
N THR A 328 0.98 5.37 -20.49
CA THR A 328 0.36 4.06 -20.28
C THR A 328 -0.43 4.10 -18.99
N VAL A 329 -1.72 3.81 -19.08
CA VAL A 329 -2.64 3.85 -17.94
C VAL A 329 -2.91 2.44 -17.45
N ALA A 330 -2.80 2.25 -16.14
CA ALA A 330 -3.33 1.10 -15.42
C ALA A 330 -4.53 1.54 -14.58
N ILE A 331 -5.54 0.68 -14.50
CA ILE A 331 -6.71 0.87 -13.64
C ILE A 331 -7.00 -0.39 -12.85
N ASN A 332 -7.70 -0.25 -11.73
CA ASN A 332 -8.25 -1.38 -11.00
C ASN A 332 -9.79 -1.31 -11.01
N LEU A 333 -10.41 -2.47 -11.13
CA LEU A 333 -11.83 -2.66 -10.88
C LEU A 333 -12.00 -3.51 -9.63
N ILE A 334 -12.98 -3.17 -8.81
CA ILE A 334 -13.29 -3.91 -7.59
C ILE A 334 -14.45 -4.85 -7.87
N ALA A 335 -14.15 -6.16 -7.93
CA ALA A 335 -15.17 -7.19 -8.08
C ALA A 335 -15.93 -7.34 -6.75
N ASP A 336 -17.23 -7.08 -6.80
CA ASP A 336 -18.07 -7.32 -5.64
C ASP A 336 -18.44 -8.81 -5.56
N PRO A 337 -18.41 -9.44 -4.38
CA PRO A 337 -18.84 -10.82 -4.18
C PRO A 337 -20.28 -11.11 -4.63
N SER A 338 -21.12 -10.09 -4.72
CA SER A 338 -22.50 -10.21 -5.25
C SER A 338 -22.60 -10.39 -6.77
N TRP A 339 -21.48 -10.26 -7.50
CA TRP A 339 -21.50 -10.38 -8.95
C TRP A 339 -21.93 -11.77 -9.41
N ASP A 340 -22.87 -11.81 -10.36
CA ASP A 340 -23.26 -13.00 -11.09
C ASP A 340 -22.43 -13.19 -12.38
N ARG A 341 -22.61 -14.30 -13.09
CA ARG A 341 -21.90 -14.59 -14.35
C ARG A 341 -22.13 -13.51 -15.42
N LYS A 342 -23.35 -12.93 -15.46
CA LYS A 342 -23.67 -11.87 -16.41
C LYS A 342 -22.87 -10.60 -16.13
N ARG A 343 -22.72 -10.24 -14.86
CA ARG A 343 -21.92 -9.08 -14.45
C ARG A 343 -20.46 -9.25 -14.83
N PHE A 344 -19.86 -10.41 -14.54
CA PHE A 344 -18.49 -10.73 -14.97
C PHE A 344 -18.32 -10.62 -16.49
N GLU A 345 -19.31 -11.07 -17.27
CA GLU A 345 -19.25 -10.95 -18.73
C GLU A 345 -19.28 -9.49 -19.19
N VAL A 346 -20.17 -8.66 -18.65
CA VAL A 346 -20.21 -7.22 -18.94
C VAL A 346 -18.88 -6.55 -18.65
N ILE A 347 -18.26 -6.87 -17.52
CA ILE A 347 -16.93 -6.35 -17.14
C ILE A 347 -15.87 -6.77 -18.17
N ARG A 348 -15.84 -8.06 -18.57
CA ARG A 348 -14.89 -8.55 -19.59
C ARG A 348 -15.04 -7.82 -20.91
N GLN A 349 -16.26 -7.65 -21.39
CA GLN A 349 -16.54 -6.97 -22.66
C GLN A 349 -16.06 -5.51 -22.61
N TRP A 350 -16.45 -4.78 -21.57
CA TRP A 350 -16.00 -3.41 -21.39
C TRP A 350 -14.47 -3.31 -21.34
N CYS A 351 -13.81 -4.18 -20.59
CA CYS A 351 -12.35 -4.19 -20.49
C CYS A 351 -11.65 -4.47 -21.83
N LEU A 352 -12.27 -5.24 -22.73
CA LEU A 352 -11.71 -5.51 -24.06
C LEU A 352 -11.83 -4.33 -25.03
N GLU A 353 -12.76 -3.41 -24.79
CA GLU A 353 -12.98 -2.23 -25.61
C GLU A 353 -12.00 -1.10 -25.33
N ILE A 354 -11.42 -1.05 -24.13
CA ILE A 354 -10.50 0.00 -23.70
C ILE A 354 -9.02 -0.43 -23.86
N PRO A 355 -8.08 0.49 -24.12
CA PRO A 355 -6.66 0.15 -24.27
C PRO A 355 -5.91 -0.02 -22.95
N GLU A 356 -6.44 0.45 -21.82
CA GLU A 356 -5.80 0.48 -20.53
C GLU A 356 -5.43 -0.91 -20.00
N ILE A 357 -4.39 -0.98 -19.17
CA ILE A 357 -4.08 -2.16 -18.37
C ILE A 357 -5.11 -2.23 -17.25
N VAL A 358 -5.88 -3.31 -17.20
CA VAL A 358 -6.92 -3.49 -16.18
C VAL A 358 -6.49 -4.60 -15.23
N THR A 359 -6.52 -4.31 -13.94
CA THR A 359 -6.44 -5.30 -12.86
C THR A 359 -7.81 -5.44 -12.21
N ILE A 360 -8.06 -6.57 -11.57
CA ILE A 360 -9.29 -6.81 -10.82
C ILE A 360 -8.92 -7.29 -9.42
N SER A 361 -9.50 -6.65 -8.42
CA SER A 361 -9.39 -7.05 -7.01
C SER A 361 -10.77 -7.39 -6.46
N VAL A 362 -10.83 -8.19 -5.42
CA VAL A 362 -12.08 -8.55 -4.74
C VAL A 362 -12.39 -7.54 -3.65
N ASN A 363 -13.65 -7.09 -3.56
CA ASN A 363 -14.10 -6.23 -2.47
C ASN A 363 -13.87 -6.92 -1.12
N THR A 364 -12.99 -6.32 -0.32
CA THR A 364 -12.55 -6.85 0.96
C THR A 364 -12.70 -5.76 2.02
N PRO A 365 -13.62 -5.90 2.98
CA PRO A 365 -13.75 -4.93 4.06
C PRO A 365 -12.56 -5.06 5.01
N TYR A 366 -11.71 -4.04 5.07
CA TYR A 366 -10.56 -3.99 5.98
C TYR A 366 -10.90 -3.25 7.29
N PRO A 367 -10.40 -3.70 8.44
CA PRO A 367 -10.40 -2.89 9.66
C PRO A 367 -9.88 -1.47 9.39
N GLY A 368 -10.58 -0.47 9.90
CA GLY A 368 -10.27 0.94 9.66
C GLY A 368 -10.96 1.54 8.43
N THR A 369 -11.69 0.76 7.63
CA THR A 369 -12.51 1.26 6.51
C THR A 369 -13.97 1.40 6.92
N GLU A 370 -14.74 2.15 6.15
CA GLU A 370 -16.17 2.23 6.35
C GLU A 370 -16.88 0.93 5.95
N SER A 371 -16.41 0.27 4.89
CA SER A 371 -16.88 -1.06 4.50
C SER A 371 -16.75 -2.07 5.64
N TRP A 372 -15.71 -1.99 6.47
CA TRP A 372 -15.62 -2.81 7.68
C TRP A 372 -16.79 -2.59 8.64
N LEU A 373 -17.20 -1.35 8.87
CA LEU A 373 -18.31 -1.05 9.78
C LEU A 373 -19.64 -1.60 9.29
N THR A 374 -19.85 -1.66 7.98
CA THR A 374 -21.11 -2.11 7.36
C THR A 374 -21.15 -3.59 7.08
N GLU A 375 -20.03 -4.20 6.69
CA GLU A 375 -19.98 -5.53 6.08
C GLU A 375 -19.30 -6.58 6.96
N SER A 376 -18.51 -6.19 7.99
CA SER A 376 -17.74 -7.14 8.81
C SER A 376 -18.58 -8.20 9.55
N ARG A 377 -19.86 -7.90 9.81
CA ARG A 377 -20.79 -8.88 10.42
C ARG A 377 -21.21 -9.98 9.45
N SER A 378 -21.06 -9.77 8.15
CA SER A 378 -21.41 -10.70 7.09
C SER A 378 -20.21 -11.53 6.62
N LEU A 379 -19.03 -11.37 7.23
CA LEU A 379 -17.84 -12.13 6.85
C LEU A 379 -18.07 -13.64 6.97
N GLN A 380 -17.74 -14.39 5.91
CA GLN A 380 -17.71 -15.85 5.90
C GLN A 380 -16.43 -16.43 6.49
N THR A 381 -15.35 -15.66 6.43
CA THR A 381 -14.07 -16.02 7.02
C THR A 381 -13.42 -14.78 7.64
N ARG A 382 -12.65 -14.99 8.69
CA ARG A 382 -11.83 -13.98 9.35
C ARG A 382 -10.35 -14.34 9.33
N ASP A 383 -9.99 -15.35 8.55
CA ASP A 383 -8.60 -15.74 8.34
C ASP A 383 -7.79 -14.60 7.74
N TYR A 384 -6.79 -14.14 8.45
CA TYR A 384 -5.93 -13.04 8.00
C TYR A 384 -5.33 -13.24 6.62
N ARG A 385 -4.99 -14.50 6.25
CA ARG A 385 -4.36 -14.83 4.97
C ARG A 385 -5.22 -14.45 3.77
N LEU A 386 -6.55 -14.46 3.94
CA LEU A 386 -7.52 -14.20 2.87
C LEU A 386 -7.87 -12.71 2.72
N PHE A 387 -7.35 -11.84 3.59
CA PHE A 387 -7.47 -10.39 3.45
C PHE A 387 -6.33 -9.85 2.57
N ASP A 388 -6.31 -10.29 1.32
CA ASP A 388 -5.27 -9.99 0.33
C ASP A 388 -5.80 -9.38 -0.97
N ILE A 389 -7.10 -8.98 -0.99
CA ILE A 389 -7.82 -8.46 -2.15
C ILE A 389 -7.93 -9.43 -3.34
N GLN A 390 -7.57 -10.69 -3.14
CA GLN A 390 -7.67 -11.74 -4.16
C GLN A 390 -8.68 -12.84 -3.76
N HIS A 391 -9.01 -12.91 -2.47
CA HIS A 391 -9.98 -13.87 -1.93
C HIS A 391 -11.30 -13.20 -1.55
N ALA A 392 -12.39 -13.93 -1.77
CA ALA A 392 -13.71 -13.50 -1.31
C ALA A 392 -13.90 -13.83 0.17
N VAL A 393 -13.94 -12.81 1.01
CA VAL A 393 -14.19 -12.95 2.47
C VAL A 393 -15.66 -12.70 2.84
N LEU A 394 -16.44 -12.13 1.93
CA LEU A 394 -17.88 -11.92 2.04
C LEU A 394 -18.65 -13.03 1.30
N PRO A 395 -19.95 -13.22 1.60
CA PRO A 395 -20.81 -14.15 0.87
C PRO A 395 -20.85 -13.83 -0.62
N THR A 396 -20.72 -14.86 -1.45
CA THR A 396 -20.81 -14.73 -2.92
C THR A 396 -22.19 -15.13 -3.43
N THR A 397 -22.68 -14.45 -4.46
CA THR A 397 -23.93 -14.81 -5.15
C THR A 397 -23.76 -16.12 -5.93
N LEU A 398 -22.63 -16.29 -6.58
CA LEU A 398 -22.23 -17.57 -7.16
C LEU A 398 -21.73 -18.51 -6.04
N SER A 399 -21.74 -19.80 -6.26
CA SER A 399 -20.97 -20.70 -5.38
C SER A 399 -19.49 -20.27 -5.40
N LEU A 400 -18.78 -20.48 -4.32
CA LEU A 400 -17.39 -20.04 -4.20
C LEU A 400 -16.49 -20.58 -5.34
N PRO A 401 -16.61 -21.87 -5.77
CA PRO A 401 -15.90 -22.35 -6.94
C PRO A 401 -16.24 -21.58 -8.22
N GLU A 402 -17.54 -21.34 -8.49
CA GLU A 402 -17.96 -20.59 -9.67
C GLU A 402 -17.51 -19.14 -9.65
N PHE A 403 -17.47 -18.50 -8.48
CA PHE A 403 -16.95 -17.15 -8.33
C PHE A 403 -15.47 -17.09 -8.73
N TYR A 404 -14.65 -18.03 -8.26
CA TYR A 404 -13.23 -18.07 -8.62
C TYR A 404 -12.99 -18.46 -10.07
N GLU A 405 -13.80 -19.34 -10.65
CA GLU A 405 -13.76 -19.63 -12.08
C GLU A 405 -13.99 -18.35 -12.91
N GLU A 406 -15.02 -17.56 -12.59
CA GLU A 406 -15.31 -16.32 -13.30
C GLU A 406 -14.26 -15.23 -13.06
N LEU A 407 -13.75 -15.11 -11.82
CA LEU A 407 -12.70 -14.16 -11.46
C LEU A 407 -11.40 -14.46 -12.24
N VAL A 408 -10.91 -15.70 -12.18
CA VAL A 408 -9.68 -16.12 -12.86
C VAL A 408 -9.83 -16.07 -14.37
N LYS A 409 -10.99 -16.48 -14.91
CA LYS A 409 -11.31 -16.31 -16.34
C LYS A 409 -11.23 -14.83 -16.75
N THR A 410 -11.71 -13.92 -15.90
CA THR A 410 -11.63 -12.50 -16.18
C THR A 410 -10.18 -12.03 -16.18
N GLN A 411 -9.40 -12.38 -15.16
CA GLN A 411 -7.96 -12.06 -15.11
C GLN A 411 -7.19 -12.59 -16.32
N ASP A 412 -7.49 -13.82 -16.78
CA ASP A 412 -6.86 -14.41 -17.97
C ASP A 412 -7.20 -13.63 -19.25
N VAL A 413 -8.47 -13.23 -19.43
CA VAL A 413 -8.89 -12.38 -20.53
C VAL A 413 -8.15 -11.03 -20.52
N LEU A 414 -8.05 -10.39 -19.36
CA LEU A 414 -7.37 -9.11 -19.19
C LEU A 414 -5.87 -9.20 -19.53
N ASN A 415 -5.22 -10.28 -19.16
CA ASN A 415 -3.81 -10.46 -19.47
C ASN A 415 -3.57 -10.79 -20.96
N ARG A 416 -4.39 -11.66 -21.55
CA ARG A 416 -4.28 -12.00 -22.99
C ARG A 416 -4.55 -10.81 -23.89
N LYS A 417 -5.34 -9.83 -23.43
CA LYS A 417 -5.60 -8.59 -24.15
C LYS A 417 -4.31 -7.90 -24.61
N HIS A 418 -3.27 -7.90 -23.76
CA HIS A 418 -1.99 -7.26 -24.04
C HIS A 418 -0.96 -8.18 -24.72
N LEU A 419 -1.28 -9.46 -24.96
CA LEU A 419 -0.44 -10.43 -25.65
C LEU A 419 -0.84 -10.65 -27.11
N ARG A 420 -1.69 -9.80 -27.71
CA ARG A 420 -2.07 -9.87 -29.14
C ARG A 420 -0.84 -9.62 -30.04
N TRP A 421 -0.90 -10.11 -31.29
CA TRP A 421 0.22 -10.04 -32.25
C TRP A 421 0.82 -8.63 -32.40
N SER A 422 -0.01 -7.58 -32.32
CA SER A 422 0.44 -6.19 -32.35
C SER A 422 1.29 -5.79 -31.15
N ALA A 423 1.04 -6.36 -29.97
CA ALA A 423 1.76 -6.11 -28.73
C ALA A 423 2.99 -7.05 -28.56
N LEU A 424 3.01 -8.19 -29.26
CA LEU A 424 4.05 -9.21 -29.11
C LEU A 424 5.45 -8.68 -29.43
N LYS A 425 5.58 -7.87 -30.49
CA LYS A 425 6.85 -7.24 -30.87
C LYS A 425 7.35 -6.26 -29.82
N SER A 426 6.48 -5.44 -29.26
CA SER A 426 6.84 -4.47 -28.21
C SER A 426 7.18 -5.20 -26.90
N THR A 427 6.43 -6.24 -26.54
CA THR A 427 6.71 -7.08 -25.36
C THR A 427 8.03 -7.83 -25.49
N ALA A 428 8.31 -8.42 -26.66
CA ALA A 428 9.58 -9.10 -26.93
C ALA A 428 10.77 -8.12 -26.90
N LYS A 429 10.62 -6.92 -27.47
CA LYS A 429 11.64 -5.86 -27.41
C LYS A 429 11.90 -5.41 -25.98
N LEU A 430 10.84 -5.25 -25.18
CA LEU A 430 10.94 -4.88 -23.77
C LEU A 430 11.61 -5.99 -22.96
N ALA A 431 11.23 -7.24 -23.17
CA ALA A 431 11.83 -8.40 -22.53
C ALA A 431 13.33 -8.52 -22.85
N ALA A 432 13.71 -8.36 -24.11
CA ALA A 432 15.11 -8.36 -24.53
C ALA A 432 15.89 -7.19 -23.89
N TRP A 433 15.31 -6.02 -23.82
CA TRP A 433 15.90 -4.86 -23.20
C TRP A 433 16.17 -5.04 -21.69
N HIS A 434 15.24 -5.67 -20.97
CA HIS A 434 15.42 -6.04 -19.56
C HIS A 434 16.52 -7.11 -19.39
N LEU A 435 16.52 -8.17 -20.22
CA LEU A 435 17.51 -9.24 -20.16
C LEU A 435 18.94 -8.74 -20.37
N VAL A 436 19.16 -7.87 -21.36
CA VAL A 436 20.50 -7.28 -21.63
C VAL A 436 21.00 -6.49 -20.40
N ARG A 437 20.12 -5.99 -19.57
CA ARG A 437 20.43 -5.27 -18.33
C ARG A 437 20.50 -6.17 -17.10
N GLY A 438 20.33 -7.48 -17.26
CA GLY A 438 20.32 -8.45 -16.16
C GLY A 438 19.08 -8.34 -15.27
N GLN A 439 17.96 -7.84 -15.82
CA GLN A 439 16.67 -7.75 -15.13
C GLN A 439 15.75 -8.87 -15.61
N THR A 440 15.22 -9.63 -14.66
CA THR A 440 14.39 -10.83 -14.95
C THR A 440 12.99 -10.77 -14.36
N ASN A 441 12.67 -9.71 -13.57
CA ASN A 441 11.38 -9.61 -12.89
C ASN A 441 10.22 -9.53 -13.89
N PHE A 442 10.35 -8.75 -14.97
CA PHE A 442 9.35 -8.64 -16.02
C PHE A 442 9.06 -10.00 -16.70
N LEU A 443 10.08 -10.78 -17.03
CA LEU A 443 9.90 -12.12 -17.60
C LEU A 443 9.28 -13.09 -16.59
N SER A 444 9.75 -13.02 -15.34
CA SER A 444 9.18 -13.81 -14.24
C SER A 444 7.70 -13.49 -14.04
N MET A 445 7.30 -12.22 -14.17
CA MET A 445 5.90 -11.79 -14.13
C MET A 445 5.07 -12.49 -15.21
N LEU A 446 5.54 -12.49 -16.47
CA LEU A 446 4.82 -13.13 -17.58
C LEU A 446 4.66 -14.65 -17.39
N TRP A 447 5.62 -15.29 -16.75
CA TRP A 447 5.60 -16.75 -16.55
C TRP A 447 4.80 -17.17 -15.31
N LYS A 448 4.98 -16.47 -14.20
CA LYS A 448 4.32 -16.80 -12.92
C LYS A 448 2.82 -16.55 -12.92
N PHE A 449 2.32 -15.72 -13.82
CA PHE A 449 0.91 -15.37 -13.87
C PHE A 449 -0.01 -16.60 -13.85
N ARG A 450 0.27 -17.59 -14.72
CA ARG A 450 -0.53 -18.82 -14.83
C ARG A 450 -0.45 -19.74 -13.62
N SER A 451 0.62 -19.65 -12.84
CA SER A 451 0.83 -20.52 -11.67
C SER A 451 0.25 -19.96 -10.38
N VAL A 452 -0.15 -18.70 -10.37
CA VAL A 452 -0.67 -18.02 -9.17
C VAL A 452 -2.18 -17.84 -9.24
N TYR A 453 -2.72 -17.51 -10.42
CA TYR A 453 -4.17 -17.42 -10.62
C TYR A 453 -4.73 -18.77 -11.09
N ASP A 454 -5.07 -19.61 -10.13
CA ASP A 454 -5.72 -20.90 -10.33
C ASP A 454 -6.93 -20.97 -9.39
N PRO A 455 -8.16 -21.17 -9.91
CA PRO A 455 -9.37 -21.24 -9.08
C PRO A 455 -9.28 -22.29 -7.97
N ASN A 456 -8.61 -23.42 -8.26
CA ASN A 456 -8.46 -24.50 -7.28
C ASN A 456 -7.52 -24.10 -6.13
N LEU A 457 -6.45 -23.34 -6.42
CA LEU A 457 -5.55 -22.85 -5.36
C LEU A 457 -6.26 -21.83 -4.47
N GLN A 458 -6.97 -20.86 -5.07
CA GLN A 458 -7.73 -19.88 -4.31
C GLN A 458 -8.83 -20.55 -3.45
N LEU A 459 -9.51 -21.54 -4.02
CA LEU A 459 -10.51 -22.32 -3.29
C LEU A 459 -9.87 -23.12 -2.16
N ALA A 460 -8.74 -23.78 -2.41
CA ALA A 460 -8.03 -24.58 -1.41
C ALA A 460 -7.58 -23.74 -0.20
N ASP A 461 -7.24 -22.46 -0.40
CA ASP A 461 -6.84 -21.56 0.68
C ASP A 461 -7.95 -21.36 1.73
N HIS A 462 -9.23 -21.42 1.33
CA HIS A 462 -10.38 -21.37 2.26
C HIS A 462 -10.51 -22.61 3.16
N TYR A 463 -9.95 -23.74 2.73
CA TYR A 463 -10.06 -25.01 3.48
C TYR A 463 -8.82 -25.32 4.31
N ARG A 464 -7.80 -24.47 4.27
CA ARG A 464 -6.61 -24.62 5.12
C ARG A 464 -6.96 -24.34 6.58
N PRO A 465 -6.36 -25.06 7.55
CA PRO A 465 -6.54 -24.75 8.97
C PRO A 465 -6.26 -23.27 9.26
N VAL A 466 -7.16 -22.63 9.99
CA VAL A 466 -7.02 -21.24 10.42
C VAL A 466 -6.32 -21.22 11.76
N HIS A 467 -5.15 -20.61 11.84
CA HIS A 467 -4.38 -20.46 13.08
C HIS A 467 -4.60 -19.09 13.73
N TYR A 468 -4.76 -18.06 12.90
CA TYR A 468 -4.97 -16.69 13.35
C TYR A 468 -6.09 -16.05 12.55
N GLU A 469 -7.03 -15.43 13.26
CA GLU A 469 -8.19 -14.77 12.64
C GLU A 469 -8.48 -13.43 13.29
N LEU A 470 -9.10 -12.55 12.53
CA LEU A 470 -9.62 -11.27 13.00
C LEU A 470 -10.67 -11.49 14.10
N ASP A 471 -10.68 -10.60 15.08
CA ASP A 471 -11.73 -10.60 16.09
C ASP A 471 -13.11 -10.33 15.48
N PRO A 472 -14.19 -10.86 16.09
CA PRO A 472 -15.53 -10.43 15.73
C PRO A 472 -15.67 -8.91 15.85
N PRO A 473 -16.36 -8.27 14.90
CA PRO A 473 -16.54 -6.82 14.94
C PRO A 473 -17.25 -6.42 16.24
N SER A 474 -16.61 -5.55 17.01
CA SER A 474 -17.18 -5.01 18.25
C SER A 474 -17.76 -3.61 18.01
N ALA A 475 -18.79 -3.24 18.79
CA ALA A 475 -19.34 -1.88 18.77
C ALA A 475 -18.30 -0.81 19.17
N LEU A 476 -17.25 -1.18 19.89
CA LEU A 476 -16.16 -0.30 20.33
C LEU A 476 -15.24 0.13 19.17
N GLN A 477 -15.12 -0.67 18.10
CA GLN A 477 -14.35 -0.28 16.92
C GLN A 477 -14.99 0.89 16.14
N SER A 478 -16.30 1.10 16.30
CA SER A 478 -17.06 2.18 15.67
C SER A 478 -17.01 3.51 16.43
N SER A 479 -16.71 3.50 17.73
CA SER A 479 -16.80 4.66 18.62
C SER A 479 -15.46 5.27 19.05
N GLY A 480 -14.32 4.78 18.50
CA GLY A 480 -12.99 5.26 18.90
C GLY A 480 -12.80 6.76 18.68
N SER A 481 -12.33 7.45 19.71
CA SER A 481 -11.83 8.82 19.62
C SER A 481 -10.33 8.80 19.31
N GLY A 482 -9.89 9.38 18.20
CA GLY A 482 -8.48 9.40 17.86
C GLY A 482 -8.18 9.52 16.37
N LEU A 483 -6.90 9.55 15.99
CA LEU A 483 -6.47 9.71 14.59
C LEU A 483 -6.99 8.59 13.68
N LEU A 484 -6.98 7.38 14.17
CA LEU A 484 -7.37 6.18 13.44
C LEU A 484 -8.87 5.86 13.57
N SER A 485 -9.68 6.82 14.00
CA SER A 485 -11.12 6.68 14.10
C SER A 485 -11.81 7.28 12.89
N ILE A 486 -12.74 6.52 12.29
CA ILE A 486 -13.59 7.00 11.18
C ILE A 486 -14.36 8.26 11.59
N HIS A 487 -14.91 8.33 12.80
CA HIS A 487 -15.65 9.49 13.28
C HIS A 487 -14.74 10.70 13.46
N ALA A 488 -13.57 10.52 14.06
CA ALA A 488 -12.58 11.59 14.20
C ALA A 488 -12.05 12.07 12.85
N ALA A 489 -11.80 11.16 11.90
CA ALA A 489 -11.35 11.52 10.57
C ALA A 489 -12.43 12.28 9.77
N ARG A 490 -13.72 11.91 9.89
CA ARG A 490 -14.83 12.66 9.29
C ARG A 490 -14.99 14.07 9.85
N GLY A 491 -14.76 14.25 11.15
CA GLY A 491 -14.82 15.55 11.81
C GLY A 491 -13.64 16.48 11.46
N ARG A 492 -12.54 15.91 10.96
CA ARG A 492 -11.38 16.68 10.51
C ARG A 492 -11.55 17.05 9.04
N ARG A 493 -12.22 18.15 8.76
CA ARG A 493 -12.08 18.77 7.45
C ARG A 493 -10.66 19.33 7.37
N GLY A 494 -9.86 18.74 6.50
CA GLY A 494 -8.61 19.18 5.96
C GLY A 494 -7.90 20.40 6.51
N ARG A 495 -7.51 20.42 7.79
CA ARG A 495 -6.71 21.52 8.35
C ARG A 495 -5.34 21.69 7.66
N ALA A 496 -4.93 20.74 6.86
CA ALA A 496 -3.68 20.76 6.12
C ALA A 496 -3.87 21.01 4.61
N LEU A 497 -5.10 21.15 4.13
CA LEU A 497 -5.39 21.54 2.75
C LEU A 497 -5.34 23.04 2.63
N ASP A 498 -4.74 23.59 1.58
CA ASP A 498 -4.92 24.99 1.23
C ASP A 498 -6.39 25.25 0.82
N ASP A 499 -6.82 26.51 0.92
CA ASP A 499 -8.19 26.89 0.60
C ASP A 499 -8.65 26.49 -0.82
N ALA A 500 -7.72 26.35 -1.76
CA ALA A 500 -8.02 25.95 -3.13
C ALA A 500 -8.34 24.46 -3.21
N THR A 501 -7.59 23.62 -2.48
CA THR A 501 -7.80 22.18 -2.41
C THR A 501 -9.06 21.85 -1.62
N GLU A 502 -9.33 22.58 -0.52
CA GLU A 502 -10.59 22.44 0.24
C GLU A 502 -11.82 22.77 -0.62
N ARG A 503 -11.80 23.90 -1.34
CA ARG A 503 -12.87 24.28 -2.27
C ARG A 503 -13.07 23.26 -3.40
N PHE A 504 -12.00 22.60 -3.84
CA PHE A 504 -12.10 21.55 -4.84
C PHE A 504 -12.74 20.28 -4.28
N VAL A 505 -12.31 19.81 -3.11
CA VAL A 505 -12.89 18.64 -2.44
C VAL A 505 -14.38 18.87 -2.14
N ASP A 506 -14.76 20.05 -1.69
CA ASP A 506 -16.15 20.39 -1.42
C ASP A 506 -17.02 20.48 -2.70
N LYS A 507 -16.45 21.00 -3.81
CA LYS A 507 -17.14 21.01 -5.11
C LYS A 507 -17.35 19.61 -5.69
N THR A 508 -16.38 18.70 -5.53
CA THR A 508 -16.55 17.32 -5.96
C THR A 508 -17.60 16.58 -5.13
N ARG A 509 -17.76 16.95 -3.85
CA ARG A 509 -18.84 16.46 -2.97
C ARG A 509 -20.21 16.98 -3.39
N ALA A 510 -20.31 18.26 -3.72
CA ALA A 510 -21.58 18.89 -4.13
C ALA A 510 -22.06 18.39 -5.51
N GLY A 511 -21.16 18.02 -6.41
CA GLY A 511 -21.49 17.48 -7.73
C GLY A 511 -21.88 16.00 -7.75
N SER A 512 -21.90 15.34 -6.60
CA SER A 512 -22.30 13.94 -6.41
C SER A 512 -23.65 13.75 -5.69
N THR A 513 -24.45 14.81 -5.57
CA THR A 513 -25.86 14.70 -5.19
C THR A 513 -26.68 14.31 -6.43
N PRO A 514 -27.63 13.34 -6.32
CA PRO A 514 -28.35 12.76 -7.45
C PRO A 514 -29.15 13.75 -8.25
#